data_15fc3d24396387334387ee01cbbb81c6
#
_entry.id   15fc3d24396387334387ee01cbbb81c6
#
_cell.length_a   1.000
_cell.length_b   1.000
_cell.length_c   1.000
_cell.angle_alpha   90.00
_cell.angle_beta   90.00
_cell.angle_gamma   90.00
#
_symmetry.space_group_name_H-M   'P 1'
#
loop_
_entity.id
_entity.type
_entity.pdbx_description
1 polymer ?
#
loop_
_entity_poly.entity_id
_entity_poly.type
_entity_poly.pdbx_seq_one_letter_code
_entity_poly.pdbx_strand_id
1 'polypeptide(L)' 'MDSLEWSGAITGMAGAALLATNTEISGLGFVLFLASNACWIAFGFRKRLWGLVSMQAGFTATSLLGIWRWLI' A
#
# COMPACT_ATOMS: atom_id res chain seq x y z
N MET A 1 14.42 0.96 -15.29
CA MET A 1 13.80 0.54 -14.04
C MET A 1 12.87 1.64 -13.58
N ASP A 2 11.65 1.30 -13.19
CA ASP A 2 10.65 2.31 -12.85
C ASP A 2 10.71 2.62 -11.35
N SER A 3 10.90 3.90 -11.01
CA SER A 3 10.97 4.32 -9.61
C SER A 3 9.65 4.12 -8.88
N LEU A 4 8.51 4.22 -9.58
CA LEU A 4 7.20 3.95 -8.97
C LEU A 4 7.08 2.49 -8.55
N GLU A 5 7.58 1.57 -9.38
CA GLU A 5 7.56 0.15 -9.06
C GLU A 5 8.38 -0.13 -7.81
N TRP A 6 9.59 0.37 -7.74
CA TRP A 6 10.47 0.11 -6.60
C TRP A 6 10.00 0.82 -5.33
N SER A 7 9.50 2.05 -5.47
CA SER A 7 8.92 2.76 -4.32
C SER A 7 7.73 2.00 -3.77
N GLY A 8 6.85 1.51 -4.65
CA GLY A 8 5.70 0.72 -4.24
C GLY A 8 6.11 -0.57 -3.56
N ALA A 9 7.11 -1.27 -4.12
CA ALA A 9 7.57 -2.53 -3.55
C ALA A 9 8.17 -2.33 -2.17
N ILE A 10 9.04 -1.33 -2.01
CA ILE A 10 9.73 -1.09 -0.74
C ILE A 10 8.73 -0.65 0.33
N THR A 11 7.86 0.31 0.02
CA THR A 11 6.88 0.77 1.00
C THR A 11 5.88 -0.32 1.36
N GLY A 12 5.51 -1.16 0.39
CA GLY A 12 4.61 -2.28 0.63
C GLY A 12 5.22 -3.31 1.57
N MET A 13 6.48 -3.66 1.33
CA MET A 13 7.19 -4.61 2.19
C MET A 13 7.39 -4.04 3.60
N ALA A 14 7.73 -2.77 3.70
CA ALA A 14 7.88 -2.12 5.01
C ALA A 14 6.55 -2.10 5.76
N GLY A 15 5.46 -1.79 5.06
CA GLY A 15 4.14 -1.79 5.66
C GLY A 15 3.74 -3.18 6.15
N ALA A 16 3.99 -4.20 5.34
CA ALA A 16 3.70 -5.58 5.72
C ALA A 16 4.49 -6.00 6.96
N ALA A 17 5.76 -5.61 7.03
CA ALA A 17 6.60 -5.91 8.18
C ALA A 17 6.05 -5.26 9.45
N LEU A 18 5.64 -4.00 9.37
CA LEU A 18 5.04 -3.31 10.51
C LEU A 18 3.76 -3.97 10.98
N LEU A 19 2.90 -4.36 10.04
CA LEU A 19 1.65 -5.05 10.39
C LEU A 19 1.93 -6.39 11.05
N ALA A 20 2.96 -7.09 10.58
CA ALA A 20 3.32 -8.41 11.12
C ALA A 20 3.83 -8.32 12.56
N THR A 21 4.37 -7.16 12.98
CA THR A 21 4.84 -7.01 14.36
C THR A 21 3.70 -6.99 15.38
N ASN A 22 2.49 -6.63 14.94
CA ASN A 22 1.31 -6.55 15.80
C ASN A 22 1.57 -5.73 17.08
N THR A 23 2.21 -4.58 16.91
CA THR A 23 2.57 -3.67 18.00
C THR A 23 1.78 -2.38 17.88
N GLU A 24 2.05 -1.43 18.78
CA GLU A 24 1.37 -0.14 18.77
C GLU A 24 1.60 0.64 17.49
N ILE A 25 2.72 0.37 16.79
CA ILE A 25 3.05 1.08 15.54
C ILE A 25 2.49 0.38 14.30
N SER A 26 1.78 -0.73 14.46
CA SER A 26 1.25 -1.47 13.31
C SER A 26 0.32 -0.62 12.43
N GLY A 27 -0.39 0.34 13.04
CA GLY A 27 -1.24 1.24 12.27
C GLY A 27 -0.48 2.01 11.21
N LEU A 28 0.80 2.31 11.44
CA LEU A 28 1.65 2.95 10.43
C LEU A 28 1.88 2.07 9.21
N GLY A 29 1.76 0.75 9.38
CA GLY A 29 1.84 -0.18 8.24
C GLY A 29 0.75 0.08 7.22
N PHE A 30 -0.45 0.42 7.67
CA PHE A 30 -1.54 0.78 6.76
C PHE A 30 -1.25 2.06 6.00
N VAL A 31 -0.58 3.04 6.66
CA VAL A 31 -0.17 4.28 5.99
C VAL A 31 0.84 3.97 4.90
N LEU A 32 1.81 3.10 5.18
CA LEU A 32 2.80 2.68 4.18
C LEU A 32 2.15 1.92 3.04
N PHE A 33 1.17 1.06 3.35
CA PHE A 33 0.41 0.38 2.30
C PHE A 33 -0.34 1.37 1.42
N LEU A 34 -0.91 2.41 2.02
CA LEU A 34 -1.61 3.42 1.23
C LEU A 34 -0.65 4.13 0.27
N ALA A 35 0.55 4.48 0.75
CA ALA A 35 1.59 5.07 -0.09
C ALA A 35 2.01 4.10 -1.21
N SER A 36 2.19 2.83 -0.87
CA SER A 36 2.52 1.78 -1.84
C SER A 36 1.42 1.67 -2.90
N ASN A 37 0.16 1.67 -2.46
CA ASN A 37 -0.96 1.55 -3.38
C ASN A 37 -0.99 2.72 -4.36
N ALA A 38 -0.69 3.94 -3.90
CA ALA A 38 -0.63 5.10 -4.79
C ALA A 38 0.44 4.91 -5.85
N CYS A 39 1.62 4.40 -5.46
CA CYS A 39 2.70 4.12 -6.41
C CYS A 39 2.28 3.06 -7.43
N TRP A 40 1.66 1.97 -6.97
CA TRP A 40 1.25 0.89 -7.86
C TRP A 40 0.11 1.29 -8.78
N ILE A 41 -0.83 2.11 -8.29
CA ILE A 41 -1.92 2.60 -9.12
C ILE A 41 -1.36 3.48 -10.24
N ALA A 42 -0.46 4.41 -9.90
CA ALA A 42 0.17 5.26 -10.91
C ALA A 42 0.94 4.43 -11.94
N PHE A 43 1.71 3.45 -11.47
CA PHE A 43 2.46 2.54 -12.34
C PHE A 43 1.51 1.74 -13.24
N GLY A 44 0.44 1.19 -12.64
CA GLY A 44 -0.54 0.40 -13.37
C GLY A 44 -1.26 1.19 -14.45
N PHE A 45 -1.62 2.45 -14.17
CA PHE A 45 -2.23 3.31 -15.19
C PHE A 45 -1.27 3.59 -16.32
N ARG A 46 -0.01 3.86 -16.02
CA ARG A 46 1.00 4.15 -17.04
C ARG A 46 1.23 2.95 -17.96
N LYS A 47 1.15 1.74 -17.42
CA LYS A 47 1.40 0.50 -18.18
C LYS A 47 0.11 -0.19 -18.62
N ARG A 48 -1.05 0.37 -18.29
CA ARG A 48 -2.37 -0.21 -18.61
C ARG A 48 -2.54 -1.61 -18.03
N LEU A 49 -2.06 -1.81 -16.83
CA LEU A 49 -2.18 -3.08 -16.11
C LEU A 49 -3.44 -3.05 -15.25
N TRP A 50 -4.58 -3.27 -15.90
CA TRP A 50 -5.88 -3.06 -15.25
C TRP A 50 -6.16 -4.04 -14.10
N GLY A 51 -5.65 -5.27 -14.20
CA GLY A 51 -5.76 -6.21 -13.09
C GLY A 51 -5.03 -5.71 -11.86
N LEU A 52 -3.83 -5.17 -12.05
CA LEU A 52 -3.06 -4.58 -10.96
C LEU A 52 -3.79 -3.37 -10.36
N VAL A 53 -4.34 -2.50 -11.20
CA VAL A 53 -5.09 -1.33 -10.73
C VAL A 53 -6.28 -1.77 -9.89
N SER A 54 -7.02 -2.77 -10.34
CA SER A 54 -8.18 -3.29 -9.59
C SER A 54 -7.77 -3.84 -8.23
N MET A 55 -6.68 -4.62 -8.18
CA MET A 55 -6.17 -5.17 -6.94
C MET A 55 -5.75 -4.06 -5.98
N GLN A 56 -5.08 -3.03 -6.50
CA GLN A 56 -4.64 -1.93 -5.67
C GLN A 56 -5.80 -1.08 -5.17
N ALA A 57 -6.89 -0.99 -5.93
CA ALA A 57 -8.10 -0.31 -5.45
C ALA A 57 -8.66 -1.03 -4.22
N GLY A 58 -8.68 -2.37 -4.24
CA GLY A 58 -9.09 -3.15 -3.09
C GLY A 58 -8.17 -2.95 -1.89
N PHE A 59 -6.86 -2.97 -2.12
CA PHE A 59 -5.89 -2.73 -1.06
C PHE A 59 -5.99 -1.32 -0.48
N THR A 60 -6.32 -0.34 -1.32
CA THR A 60 -6.53 1.03 -0.85
C THR A 60 -7.71 1.10 0.11
N ALA A 61 -8.81 0.44 -0.23
CA ALA A 61 -9.97 0.38 0.65
C ALA A 61 -9.60 -0.28 1.99
N THR A 62 -8.86 -1.39 1.96
CA THR A 62 -8.39 -2.08 3.15
C THR A 62 -7.48 -1.18 4.00
N SER A 63 -6.57 -0.45 3.34
CA SER A 63 -5.65 0.44 4.05
C SER A 63 -6.39 1.58 4.73
N LEU A 64 -7.37 2.16 4.06
CA LEU A 64 -8.17 3.23 4.66
C LEU A 64 -8.96 2.73 5.86
N LEU A 65 -9.55 1.53 5.76
CA LEU A 65 -10.25 0.94 6.88
C LEU A 65 -9.29 0.66 8.04
N GLY A 66 -8.10 0.15 7.74
CA GLY A 66 -7.10 -0.12 8.76
C GLY A 66 -6.61 1.14 9.45
N ILE A 67 -6.38 2.21 8.70
CA ILE A 67 -6.00 3.50 9.27
C ILE A 67 -7.10 3.99 10.21
N TRP A 68 -8.34 3.89 9.78
CA TRP A 68 -9.46 4.32 10.62
C TRP A 68 -9.54 3.53 11.91
N ARG A 69 -9.35 2.23 11.85
CA ARG A 69 -9.46 1.36 13.02
C ARG A 69 -8.27 1.46 13.97
N TRP A 70 -7.06 1.69 13.44
CA TRP A 70 -5.85 1.65 14.26
C TRP A 70 -5.35 3.02 14.69
N LEU A 71 -5.66 4.08 13.92
CA LEU A 71 -5.11 5.42 14.18
C LEU A 71 -6.18 6.43 14.60
N ILE A 72 -7.42 6.11 14.42
CA ILE A 72 -8.55 6.94 14.78
C ILE A 72 -9.48 6.19 15.72
#